data_6e744b42860250f66792f5911321e1c8
#
_entry.id   6e744b42860250f66792f5911321e1c8
#
_cell.length_a   1.000
_cell.length_b   1.000
_cell.length_c   1.000
_cell.angle_alpha   90.00
_cell.angle_beta   90.00
_cell.angle_gamma   90.00
#
_symmetry.space_group_name_H-M   'P 1'
#
loop_
_entity.id
_entity.type
_entity.pdbx_description
1 polymer ?
#
loop_
_entity_poly.entity_id
_entity_poly.type
_entity_poly.pdbx_seq_one_letter_code
_entity_poly.pdbx_strand_id
1 'polypeptide(L)'
;PCDCVLSSFMQSFKLNDAMANFLDLEDSANLYNNVMELWTKYLKSFSINYCSVKYENIVFNFEKTISSILEFLDLPWSDNVFDFQKTAKNRGLIHTPSYNQVVKPIYNKSVGRWKYYEKNMSDIVPILNPWIKKFNY
;
A
#
# COMPACT_ATOMS: atom_id res chain seq x y z
N PRO A 1 6.78 0.47 4.73
CA PRO A 1 7.76 0.72 3.63
C PRO A 1 8.26 -0.58 3.01
N CYS A 2 8.88 -1.47 3.79
CA CYS A 2 9.52 -2.70 3.27
C CYS A 2 8.55 -3.63 2.55
N ASP A 3 7.37 -3.91 3.10
CA ASP A 3 6.36 -4.75 2.43
C ASP A 3 5.86 -4.10 1.13
N CYS A 4 5.75 -2.77 1.10
CA CYS A 4 5.34 -2.03 -0.10
C CYS A 4 6.37 -2.18 -1.22
N VAL A 5 7.65 -1.94 -0.92
CA VAL A 5 8.75 -2.07 -1.90
C VAL A 5 8.87 -3.53 -2.37
N LEU A 6 8.89 -4.49 -1.46
CA LEU A 6 8.95 -5.91 -1.81
C LEU A 6 7.76 -6.33 -2.70
N SER A 7 6.55 -5.89 -2.34
CA SER A 7 5.35 -6.23 -3.11
C SER A 7 5.38 -5.65 -4.52
N SER A 8 5.87 -4.44 -4.69
CA SER A 8 6.02 -3.79 -6.00
C SER A 8 7.08 -4.49 -6.84
N PHE A 9 8.24 -4.81 -6.26
CA PHE A 9 9.31 -5.56 -6.92
C PHE A 9 8.84 -6.95 -7.39
N MET A 10 8.04 -7.64 -6.58
CA MET A 10 7.55 -8.99 -6.92
C MET A 10 6.35 -9.00 -7.88
N GLN A 11 5.84 -7.83 -8.26
CA GLN A 11 4.64 -7.73 -9.09
C GLN A 11 5.01 -7.67 -10.57
N SER A 12 4.33 -8.47 -11.40
CA SER A 12 4.45 -8.37 -12.85
C SER A 12 3.64 -7.19 -13.39
N PHE A 13 4.29 -6.08 -13.67
CA PHE A 13 3.68 -4.92 -14.29
C PHE A 13 3.83 -4.97 -15.83
N LYS A 14 2.88 -4.36 -16.54
CA LYS A 14 3.11 -4.01 -17.93
C LYS A 14 4.17 -2.90 -17.98
N LEU A 15 5.28 -3.19 -18.66
CA LEU A 15 6.45 -2.31 -18.65
C LEU A 15 6.15 -0.95 -19.28
N ASN A 16 6.55 0.09 -18.58
CA ASN A 16 6.69 1.49 -19.03
C ASN A 16 7.80 2.15 -18.20
N ASP A 17 8.12 3.41 -18.47
CA ASP A 17 9.23 4.11 -17.80
C ASP A 17 9.10 4.12 -16.27
N ALA A 18 7.90 4.29 -15.72
CA ALA A 18 7.68 4.27 -14.29
C ALA A 18 7.80 2.84 -13.73
N MET A 19 7.24 1.85 -14.41
CA MET A 19 7.25 0.44 -13.95
C MET A 19 8.63 -0.22 -14.13
N ALA A 20 9.51 0.34 -14.95
CA ALA A 20 10.89 -0.13 -15.08
C ALA A 20 11.66 -0.09 -13.75
N ASN A 21 11.35 0.85 -12.87
CA ASN A 21 11.94 0.93 -11.53
C ASN A 21 11.63 -0.29 -10.64
N PHE A 22 10.62 -1.08 -10.96
CA PHE A 22 10.28 -2.29 -10.20
C PHE A 22 10.97 -3.56 -10.71
N LEU A 23 11.88 -3.45 -11.68
CA LEU A 23 12.71 -4.55 -12.15
C LEU A 23 13.92 -4.81 -11.25
N ASP A 24 14.30 -3.83 -10.44
CA ASP A 24 15.38 -3.90 -9.48
C ASP A 24 14.89 -3.49 -8.09
N LEU A 25 15.48 -4.08 -7.06
CA LEU A 25 15.04 -3.86 -5.68
C LEU A 25 15.52 -2.51 -5.13
N GLU A 26 16.72 -2.08 -5.51
CA GLU A 26 17.28 -0.78 -5.11
C GLU A 26 16.54 0.36 -5.81
N ASP A 27 16.27 0.22 -7.11
CA ASP A 27 15.46 1.19 -7.86
C ASP A 27 14.04 1.30 -7.29
N SER A 28 13.45 0.18 -6.89
CA SER A 28 12.13 0.15 -6.21
C SER A 28 12.16 0.94 -4.90
N ALA A 29 13.22 0.78 -4.11
CA ALA A 29 13.38 1.50 -2.84
C ALA A 29 13.63 3.00 -3.05
N ASN A 30 14.45 3.35 -4.03
CA ASN A 30 14.73 4.74 -4.41
C ASN A 30 13.46 5.43 -4.94
N LEU A 31 12.69 4.76 -5.79
CA LEU A 31 11.39 5.29 -6.24
C LEU A 31 10.45 5.52 -5.06
N TYR A 32 10.33 4.56 -4.14
CA TYR A 32 9.52 4.72 -2.93
C TYR A 32 9.96 5.95 -2.13
N ASN A 33 11.27 6.08 -1.88
CA ASN A 33 11.84 7.24 -1.17
C ASN A 33 11.47 8.56 -1.85
N ASN A 34 11.69 8.66 -3.16
CA ASN A 34 11.42 9.87 -3.94
C ASN A 34 9.93 10.26 -3.91
N VAL A 35 9.03 9.27 -4.06
CA VAL A 35 7.57 9.49 -3.96
C VAL A 35 7.18 10.02 -2.58
N MET A 36 7.73 9.43 -1.52
CA MET A 36 7.41 9.83 -0.15
C MET A 36 8.01 11.19 0.23
N GLU A 37 9.19 11.52 -0.30
CA GLU A 37 9.76 12.87 -0.16
C GLU A 37 8.88 13.91 -0.86
N LEU A 38 8.47 13.62 -2.10
CA LEU A 38 7.58 14.50 -2.86
C LEU A 38 6.26 14.70 -2.14
N TRP A 39 5.65 13.63 -1.63
CA TRP A 39 4.44 13.70 -0.81
C TRP A 39 4.64 14.60 0.42
N THR A 40 5.77 14.43 1.11
CA THR A 40 6.09 15.27 2.27
C THR A 40 6.23 16.75 1.91
N LYS A 41 6.80 17.06 0.73
CA LYS A 41 6.88 18.44 0.21
C LYS A 41 5.49 18.99 -0.11
N TYR A 42 4.61 18.20 -0.72
CA TYR A 42 3.23 18.62 -0.99
C TYR A 42 2.46 18.94 0.30
N LEU A 43 2.57 18.09 1.32
CA LEU A 43 1.93 18.35 2.62
C LEU A 43 2.43 19.63 3.32
N LYS A 44 3.68 20.03 3.07
CA LYS A 44 4.25 21.28 3.60
C LYS A 44 3.84 22.52 2.79
N SER A 45 3.62 22.35 1.49
CA SER A 45 3.38 23.46 0.56
C SER A 45 1.90 23.74 0.32
N PHE A 46 1.03 22.76 0.54
CA PHE A 46 -0.39 22.85 0.25
C PHE A 46 -1.23 22.40 1.44
N SER A 47 -2.37 23.05 1.63
CA SER A 47 -3.38 22.62 2.62
C SER A 47 -4.16 21.43 2.06
N ILE A 48 -3.55 20.23 2.11
CA ILE A 48 -4.17 19.01 1.64
C ILE A 48 -4.92 18.36 2.80
N ASN A 49 -6.23 18.16 2.64
CA ASN A 49 -6.99 17.33 3.54
C ASN A 49 -6.75 15.86 3.19
N TYR A 50 -6.21 15.05 4.11
CA TYR A 50 -5.89 13.66 3.86
C TYR A 50 -6.13 12.79 5.09
N CYS A 51 -6.45 11.52 4.85
CA CYS A 51 -6.55 10.50 5.87
C CYS A 51 -5.43 9.48 5.66
N SER A 52 -4.65 9.22 6.71
CA SER A 52 -3.57 8.23 6.68
C SER A 52 -4.03 6.91 7.28
N VAL A 53 -3.93 5.84 6.51
CA VAL A 53 -4.37 4.51 6.92
C VAL A 53 -3.24 3.51 6.75
N LYS A 54 -2.95 2.74 7.80
CA LYS A 54 -2.03 1.60 7.70
C LYS A 54 -2.78 0.38 7.19
N TYR A 55 -2.16 -0.38 6.29
CA TYR A 55 -2.70 -1.64 5.79
C TYR A 55 -3.00 -2.63 6.93
N GLU A 56 -2.12 -2.68 7.92
CA GLU A 56 -2.27 -3.51 9.11
C GLU A 56 -3.56 -3.20 9.87
N ASN A 57 -3.93 -1.93 9.97
CA ASN A 57 -5.17 -1.51 10.62
C ASN A 57 -6.40 -2.01 9.85
N ILE A 58 -6.36 -2.01 8.51
CA ILE A 58 -7.45 -2.60 7.71
C ILE A 58 -7.53 -4.10 7.96
N VAL A 59 -6.39 -4.80 8.07
CA VAL A 59 -6.36 -6.25 8.24
C VAL A 59 -6.81 -6.69 9.63
N PHE A 60 -6.39 -5.99 10.68
CA PHE A 60 -6.61 -6.41 12.07
C PHE A 60 -7.76 -5.68 12.76
N ASN A 61 -8.17 -4.52 12.27
CA ASN A 61 -9.19 -3.66 12.87
C ASN A 61 -10.10 -3.05 11.80
N PHE A 62 -10.65 -3.90 10.93
CA PHE A 62 -11.38 -3.50 9.72
C PHE A 62 -12.47 -2.47 9.99
N GLU A 63 -13.47 -2.82 10.82
CA GLU A 63 -14.63 -1.96 11.09
C GLU A 63 -14.21 -0.58 11.61
N LYS A 64 -13.35 -0.56 12.63
CA LYS A 64 -12.86 0.69 13.22
C LYS A 64 -12.13 1.55 12.19
N THR A 65 -11.31 0.93 11.34
CA THR A 65 -10.52 1.62 10.34
C THR A 65 -11.41 2.17 9.23
N ILE A 66 -12.36 1.37 8.74
CA ILE A 66 -13.31 1.81 7.72
C ILE A 66 -14.24 2.90 8.27
N SER A 67 -14.72 2.79 9.51
CA SER A 67 -15.52 3.85 10.14
C SER A 67 -14.78 5.19 10.15
N SER A 68 -13.49 5.20 10.52
CA SER A 68 -12.68 6.43 10.50
C SER A 68 -12.50 7.00 9.09
N ILE A 69 -12.40 6.14 8.07
CA ILE A 69 -12.32 6.58 6.67
C ILE A 69 -13.65 7.18 6.21
N LEU A 70 -14.77 6.54 6.54
CA LEU A 70 -16.10 7.02 6.18
C LEU A 70 -16.42 8.35 6.88
N GLU A 71 -16.04 8.49 8.16
CA GLU A 71 -16.15 9.74 8.91
C GLU A 71 -15.34 10.86 8.23
N PHE A 72 -14.10 10.59 7.84
CA PHE A 72 -13.28 11.54 7.09
C PHE A 72 -13.91 11.97 5.76
N LEU A 73 -14.65 11.07 5.11
CA LEU A 73 -15.35 11.32 3.84
C LEU A 73 -16.76 11.92 4.02
N ASP A 74 -17.20 12.13 5.26
CA ASP A 74 -18.58 12.54 5.60
C ASP A 74 -19.64 11.58 5.02
N LEU A 75 -19.36 10.27 5.11
CA LEU A 75 -20.24 9.21 4.64
C LEU A 75 -20.77 8.38 5.81
N PRO A 76 -22.06 8.00 5.79
CA PRO A 76 -22.61 7.11 6.80
C PRO A 76 -22.04 5.69 6.64
N TRP A 77 -22.03 4.96 7.76
CA TRP A 77 -21.73 3.54 7.74
C TRP A 77 -22.72 2.78 6.85
N SER A 78 -22.21 1.80 6.13
CA SER A 78 -23.03 0.87 5.35
C SER A 78 -22.41 -0.52 5.41
N ASP A 79 -23.21 -1.54 5.68
CA ASP A 79 -22.75 -2.94 5.72
C ASP A 79 -22.26 -3.45 4.35
N ASN A 80 -22.55 -2.73 3.28
CA ASN A 80 -22.00 -2.99 1.95
C ASN A 80 -20.47 -2.98 1.91
N VAL A 81 -19.79 -2.36 2.90
CA VAL A 81 -18.33 -2.40 3.00
C VAL A 81 -17.78 -3.82 3.19
N PHE A 82 -18.58 -4.74 3.73
CA PHE A 82 -18.21 -6.16 3.84
C PHE A 82 -18.37 -6.94 2.53
N ASP A 83 -19.19 -6.42 1.62
CA ASP A 83 -19.48 -7.05 0.33
C ASP A 83 -18.53 -6.63 -0.81
N PHE A 84 -17.37 -6.05 -0.46
CA PHE A 84 -16.39 -5.56 -1.43
C PHE A 84 -15.98 -6.63 -2.46
N GLN A 85 -15.91 -7.90 -2.05
CA GLN A 85 -15.58 -9.02 -2.94
C GLN A 85 -16.65 -9.23 -4.00
N LYS A 86 -17.93 -9.16 -3.61
CA LYS A 86 -19.06 -9.27 -4.55
C LYS A 86 -19.04 -8.10 -5.53
N THR A 87 -18.82 -6.90 -5.02
CA THR A 87 -18.71 -5.69 -5.83
C THR A 87 -17.54 -5.78 -6.82
N ALA A 88 -16.38 -6.25 -6.39
CA ALA A 88 -15.21 -6.44 -7.24
C ALA A 88 -15.47 -7.49 -8.34
N LYS A 89 -16.12 -8.61 -8.02
CA LYS A 89 -16.49 -9.65 -8.98
C LYS A 89 -17.51 -9.14 -10.00
N ASN A 90 -18.52 -8.38 -9.57
CA ASN A 90 -19.58 -7.85 -10.43
C ASN A 90 -19.08 -6.77 -11.40
N ARG A 91 -17.99 -6.07 -11.08
CA ARG A 91 -17.35 -5.11 -11.99
C ARG A 91 -16.64 -5.76 -13.18
N GLY A 92 -16.55 -7.08 -13.23
CA GLY A 92 -15.86 -7.82 -14.28
C GLY A 92 -14.34 -7.74 -14.16
N LEU A 93 -13.65 -8.19 -15.19
CA LEU A 93 -12.18 -8.24 -15.22
C LEU A 93 -11.60 -6.80 -15.22
N ILE A 94 -11.04 -6.41 -14.10
CA ILE A 94 -10.23 -5.21 -14.00
C ILE A 94 -8.79 -5.63 -14.33
N HIS A 95 -8.22 -5.09 -15.39
CA HIS A 95 -6.85 -5.39 -15.84
C HIS A 95 -5.80 -4.74 -14.92
N THR A 96 -5.85 -5.08 -13.63
CA THR A 96 -4.79 -4.71 -12.68
C THR A 96 -4.05 -5.95 -12.20
N PRO A 97 -2.75 -5.86 -11.96
CA PRO A 97 -1.96 -6.98 -11.45
C PRO A 97 -2.51 -7.58 -10.14
N SER A 98 -3.21 -6.78 -9.34
CA SER A 98 -3.77 -7.17 -8.03
C SER A 98 -5.22 -7.66 -8.08
N TYR A 99 -5.86 -7.77 -9.27
CA TYR A 99 -7.28 -8.18 -9.37
C TYR A 99 -7.59 -9.47 -8.60
N ASN A 100 -6.74 -10.48 -8.76
CA ASN A 100 -6.90 -11.77 -8.06
C ASN A 100 -6.81 -11.66 -6.52
N GLN A 101 -6.31 -10.57 -6.01
CA GLN A 101 -6.22 -10.31 -4.56
C GLN A 101 -7.48 -9.58 -4.06
N VAL A 102 -7.98 -8.62 -4.83
CA VAL A 102 -9.15 -7.80 -4.47
C VAL A 102 -10.43 -8.61 -4.36
N VAL A 103 -10.55 -9.69 -5.12
CA VAL A 103 -11.74 -10.59 -5.08
C VAL A 103 -11.69 -11.62 -3.95
N LYS A 104 -10.63 -11.65 -3.15
CA LYS A 104 -10.46 -12.56 -2.00
C LYS A 104 -10.84 -11.87 -0.69
N PRO A 105 -11.15 -12.64 0.36
CA PRO A 105 -11.25 -12.10 1.72
C PRO A 105 -9.99 -11.34 2.12
N ILE A 106 -10.15 -10.41 3.05
CA ILE A 106 -8.99 -9.75 3.66
C ILE A 106 -8.11 -10.82 4.31
N TYR A 107 -6.81 -10.76 4.06
CA TYR A 107 -5.83 -11.71 4.57
C TYR A 107 -4.61 -10.99 5.14
N ASN A 108 -3.95 -11.61 6.09
CA ASN A 108 -2.80 -11.04 6.81
C ASN A 108 -1.43 -11.45 6.26
N LYS A 109 -1.38 -12.32 5.24
CA LYS A 109 -0.12 -12.89 4.72
C LYS A 109 0.87 -11.87 4.14
N SER A 110 0.38 -10.67 3.83
CA SER A 110 1.22 -9.58 3.31
C SER A 110 1.80 -8.71 4.41
N VAL A 111 1.32 -8.84 5.65
CA VAL A 111 1.82 -8.07 6.78
C VAL A 111 3.15 -8.67 7.26
N GLY A 112 4.20 -7.87 7.23
CA GLY A 112 5.54 -8.28 7.63
C GLY A 112 6.17 -9.33 6.70
N ARG A 113 5.66 -9.49 5.48
CA ARG A 113 6.16 -10.46 4.50
C ARG A 113 7.63 -10.24 4.18
N TRP A 114 8.09 -8.99 4.17
CA TRP A 114 9.48 -8.64 3.91
C TRP A 114 10.47 -9.32 4.85
N LYS A 115 10.07 -9.70 6.06
CA LYS A 115 10.93 -10.38 7.06
C LYS A 115 11.43 -11.73 6.56
N TYR A 116 10.68 -12.41 5.69
CA TYR A 116 11.14 -13.66 5.06
C TYR A 116 12.26 -13.43 4.02
N TYR A 117 12.46 -12.17 3.62
CA TYR A 117 13.45 -11.73 2.63
C TYR A 117 14.44 -10.74 3.24
N GLU A 118 14.56 -10.69 4.55
CA GLU A 118 15.37 -9.70 5.29
C GLU A 118 16.81 -9.65 4.75
N LYS A 119 17.44 -10.81 4.50
CA LYS A 119 18.79 -10.88 3.95
C LYS A 119 18.90 -10.24 2.57
N ASN A 120 17.89 -10.45 1.72
CA ASN A 120 17.88 -9.90 0.37
C ASN A 120 17.58 -8.40 0.36
N MET A 121 16.94 -7.90 1.40
CA MET A 121 16.55 -6.50 1.54
C MET A 121 17.53 -5.68 2.39
N SER A 122 18.59 -6.31 2.95
CA SER A 122 19.56 -5.64 3.85
C SER A 122 20.10 -4.33 3.28
N ASP A 123 20.42 -4.33 1.99
CA ASP A 123 21.08 -3.20 1.34
C ASP A 123 20.13 -2.01 1.08
N ILE A 124 18.84 -2.26 1.00
CA ILE A 124 17.82 -1.22 0.77
C ILE A 124 17.15 -0.72 2.04
N VAL A 125 17.25 -1.45 3.14
CA VAL A 125 16.67 -1.02 4.43
C VAL A 125 17.17 0.36 4.86
N PRO A 126 18.46 0.73 4.70
CA PRO A 126 18.93 2.09 5.01
C PRO A 126 18.17 3.19 4.25
N ILE A 127 17.82 2.97 2.98
CA ILE A 127 17.03 3.91 2.16
C ILE A 127 15.63 4.09 2.75
N LEU A 128 15.05 3.02 3.29
CA LEU A 128 13.68 3.00 3.82
C LEU A 128 13.57 3.41 5.29
N ASN A 129 14.68 3.43 6.04
CA ASN A 129 14.72 3.73 7.47
C ASN A 129 14.03 5.05 7.88
N PRO A 130 14.18 6.17 7.15
CA PRO A 130 13.46 7.40 7.48
C PRO A 130 11.94 7.20 7.54
N TRP A 131 11.42 6.40 6.62
CA TRP A 131 9.99 6.10 6.50
C TRP A 131 9.50 5.06 7.49
N ILE A 132 10.34 4.06 7.79
CA ILE A 132 10.09 3.08 8.86
C ILE A 132 9.88 3.82 10.18
N LYS A 133 10.80 4.72 10.54
CA LYS A 133 10.71 5.54 11.75
C LYS A 133 9.51 6.50 11.71
N LYS A 134 9.32 7.22 10.60
CA LYS A 134 8.23 8.20 10.45
C LYS A 134 6.85 7.59 10.61
N PHE A 135 6.66 6.36 10.13
CA PHE A 135 5.38 5.66 10.17
C PHE A 135 5.24 4.66 11.31
N ASN A 136 6.25 4.54 12.20
CA ASN A 136 6.27 3.57 13.31
C ASN A 136 6.02 2.13 12.85
N TYR A 137 6.88 1.63 11.98
CA TYR A 137 6.95 0.24 11.56
C TYR A 137 8.10 -0.50 12.23
#